data_982db2ad86796d63c03f463db17f0339
#
_entry.id   982db2ad86796d63c03f463db17f0339
#
_cell.length_a   1.000
_cell.length_b   1.000
_cell.length_c   1.000
_cell.angle_alpha   90.00
_cell.angle_beta   90.00
_cell.angle_gamma   90.00
#
_symmetry.space_group_name_H-M   'P 1'
#
loop_
_entity.id
_entity.type
_entity.pdbx_description
1 polymer ?
#
loop_
_entity_poly.entity_id
_entity_poly.type
_entity_poly.pdbx_seq_one_letter_code
_entity_poly.pdbx_strand_id
1 'polypeptide(L)'
;MKAARFLLVVTLALISYPVGAAYGLVVQLLRWASYLLRCDTPKLRGELYLLGVRMSSVLNATSATWLKVWLLIPTSTLAFGRYTPVSAMIGHAHRLHHLSKTGRWVRKQLEILDPGHCERAAQKHEL
;
A
#
# COMPACT_ATOMS: atom_id res chain seq x y z
N MET A 1 -7.79 -0.41 -36.96
CA MET A 1 -9.03 -0.36 -36.16
C MET A 1 -8.87 -0.82 -34.71
N LYS A 2 -8.19 -1.94 -34.44
CA LYS A 2 -7.97 -2.43 -33.06
C LYS A 2 -7.16 -1.44 -32.20
N ALA A 3 -6.10 -0.86 -32.75
CA ALA A 3 -5.26 0.13 -32.06
C ALA A 3 -6.03 1.41 -31.70
N ALA A 4 -6.88 1.91 -32.62
CA ALA A 4 -7.68 3.10 -32.36
C ALA A 4 -8.71 2.89 -31.25
N ARG A 5 -9.36 1.71 -31.22
CA ARG A 5 -10.28 1.33 -30.13
C ARG A 5 -9.56 1.20 -28.80
N PHE A 6 -8.37 0.60 -28.80
CA PHE A 6 -7.55 0.48 -27.59
C PHE A 6 -7.16 1.87 -27.06
N LEU A 7 -6.67 2.76 -27.91
CA LEU A 7 -6.34 4.13 -27.52
C LEU A 7 -7.54 4.89 -26.97
N LEU A 8 -8.72 4.73 -27.59
CA LEU A 8 -9.95 5.35 -27.09
C LEU A 8 -10.28 4.87 -25.67
N VAL A 9 -10.24 3.55 -25.42
CA VAL A 9 -10.53 2.98 -24.11
C VAL A 9 -9.53 3.47 -23.06
N VAL A 10 -8.23 3.48 -23.38
CA VAL A 10 -7.20 3.98 -22.47
C VAL A 10 -7.39 5.46 -22.16
N THR A 11 -7.69 6.27 -23.18
CA THR A 11 -7.94 7.72 -23.01
C THR A 11 -9.16 7.97 -22.13
N LEU A 12 -10.26 7.25 -22.36
CA LEU A 12 -11.47 7.35 -21.52
C LEU A 12 -11.18 6.92 -20.07
N ALA A 13 -10.43 5.86 -19.88
CA ALA A 13 -10.02 5.41 -18.54
C ALA A 13 -9.16 6.46 -17.82
N LEU A 14 -8.19 7.05 -18.53
CA LEU A 14 -7.33 8.10 -17.97
C LEU A 14 -8.09 9.38 -17.60
N ILE A 15 -9.12 9.73 -18.36
CA ILE A 15 -9.97 10.91 -18.08
C ILE A 15 -10.94 10.60 -16.94
N SER A 16 -11.57 9.43 -16.93
CA SER A 16 -12.57 9.06 -15.92
C SER A 16 -11.96 8.76 -14.54
N TYR A 17 -10.72 8.30 -14.49
CA TYR A 17 -10.06 7.93 -13.23
C TYR A 17 -9.96 9.09 -12.23
N PRO A 18 -9.47 10.31 -12.60
CA PRO A 18 -9.39 11.44 -11.67
C PRO A 18 -10.77 11.86 -11.15
N VAL A 19 -11.79 11.84 -12.01
CA VAL A 19 -13.18 12.20 -11.66
C VAL A 19 -13.75 11.18 -10.67
N GLY A 20 -13.59 9.89 -10.96
CA GLY A 20 -14.01 8.81 -10.07
C GLY A 20 -13.26 8.82 -8.72
N ALA A 21 -11.95 9.10 -8.73
CA ALA A 21 -11.14 9.23 -7.54
C ALA A 21 -11.57 10.42 -6.67
N ALA A 22 -11.84 11.57 -7.27
CA ALA A 22 -12.34 12.76 -6.56
C ALA A 22 -13.72 12.50 -5.93
N TYR A 23 -14.65 11.91 -6.68
CA TYR A 23 -15.96 11.52 -6.17
C TYR A 23 -15.84 10.52 -5.00
N GLY A 24 -15.04 9.47 -5.17
CA GLY A 24 -14.79 8.47 -4.13
C GLY A 24 -14.19 9.08 -2.87
N LEU A 25 -13.26 10.03 -3.00
CA LEU A 25 -12.67 10.73 -1.86
C LEU A 25 -13.73 11.55 -1.10
N VAL A 26 -14.58 12.31 -1.79
CA VAL A 26 -15.66 13.09 -1.17
C VAL A 26 -16.61 12.18 -0.39
N VAL A 27 -17.06 11.09 -1.01
CA VAL A 27 -17.94 10.11 -0.35
C VAL A 27 -17.27 9.51 0.88
N GLN A 28 -15.99 9.19 0.80
CA GLN A 28 -15.24 8.62 1.92
C GLN A 28 -15.09 9.62 3.08
N LEU A 29 -14.79 10.89 2.78
CA LEU A 29 -14.68 11.94 3.79
C LEU A 29 -16.02 12.18 4.50
N LEU A 30 -17.13 12.19 3.76
CA LEU A 30 -18.47 12.30 4.33
C LEU A 30 -18.81 11.10 5.23
N ARG A 31 -18.41 9.89 4.85
CA ARG A 31 -18.57 8.69 5.67
C ARG A 31 -17.79 8.80 6.98
N TRP A 32 -16.53 9.22 6.92
CA TRP A 32 -15.70 9.39 8.12
C TRP A 32 -16.25 10.48 9.03
N ALA A 33 -16.71 11.60 8.47
CA ALA A 33 -17.39 12.65 9.24
C ALA A 33 -18.66 12.11 9.94
N SER A 34 -19.44 11.28 9.27
CA SER A 34 -20.60 10.61 9.86
C SER A 34 -20.22 9.70 11.03
N TYR A 35 -19.12 8.94 10.91
CA TYR A 35 -18.64 8.10 12.02
C TYR A 35 -18.16 8.91 13.22
N LEU A 36 -17.48 10.03 12.99
CA LEU A 36 -17.06 10.95 14.04
C LEU A 36 -18.26 11.56 14.76
N LEU A 37 -19.28 12.03 14.02
CA LEU A 37 -20.50 12.61 14.58
C LEU A 37 -21.30 11.59 15.40
N ARG A 38 -21.25 10.31 15.04
CA ARG A 38 -21.90 9.21 15.77
C ARG A 38 -21.04 8.62 16.88
N CYS A 39 -19.84 9.16 17.10
CA CYS A 39 -18.85 8.61 18.03
C CYS A 39 -18.50 7.12 17.77
N ASP A 40 -18.58 6.69 16.51
CA ASP A 40 -18.28 5.32 16.09
C ASP A 40 -16.78 5.17 15.73
N THR A 41 -15.93 5.37 16.73
CA THR A 41 -14.47 5.33 16.58
C THR A 41 -13.92 3.96 16.11
N PRO A 42 -14.50 2.79 16.52
CA PRO A 42 -14.02 1.50 16.01
C PRO A 42 -14.19 1.35 14.49
N LYS A 43 -15.33 1.79 13.92
CA LYS A 43 -15.56 1.76 12.47
C LYS A 43 -14.62 2.69 11.73
N LEU A 44 -14.43 3.92 12.23
CA LEU A 44 -13.49 4.87 11.64
C LEU A 44 -12.06 4.31 11.63
N ARG A 45 -11.61 3.72 12.74
CA ARG A 45 -10.31 3.08 12.84
C ARG A 45 -10.14 1.94 11.84
N GLY A 46 -11.15 1.09 11.69
CA GLY A 46 -11.15 -0.01 10.73
C GLY A 46 -11.05 0.48 9.27
N GLU A 47 -11.81 1.51 8.91
CA GLU A 47 -11.76 2.12 7.57
C GLU A 47 -10.39 2.76 7.27
N LEU A 48 -9.81 3.48 8.23
CA LEU A 48 -8.47 4.07 8.09
C LEU A 48 -7.39 3.00 7.95
N TYR A 49 -7.49 1.92 8.71
CA TYR A 49 -6.58 0.79 8.59
C TYR A 49 -6.65 0.15 7.19
N LEU A 50 -7.87 -0.14 6.70
CA LEU A 50 -8.06 -0.69 5.35
C LEU A 50 -7.52 0.24 4.26
N LEU A 51 -7.73 1.54 4.39
CA LEU A 51 -7.17 2.52 3.47
C LEU A 51 -5.64 2.45 3.46
N GLY A 52 -5.01 2.43 4.63
CA GLY A 52 -3.56 2.30 4.77
C GLY A 52 -3.02 1.04 4.10
N VAL A 53 -3.66 -0.11 4.31
CA VAL A 53 -3.28 -1.38 3.66
C VAL A 53 -3.41 -1.29 2.14
N ARG A 54 -4.50 -0.73 1.64
CA ARG A 54 -4.73 -0.59 0.18
C ARG A 54 -3.72 0.36 -0.45
N MET A 55 -3.46 1.52 0.16
CA MET A 55 -2.45 2.47 -0.33
C MET A 55 -1.05 1.85 -0.33
N SER A 56 -0.69 1.14 0.72
CA SER A 56 0.59 0.43 0.82
C SER A 56 0.73 -0.66 -0.25
N SER A 57 -0.35 -1.36 -0.57
CA SER A 57 -0.37 -2.39 -1.62
C SER A 57 -0.25 -1.78 -3.02
N VAL A 58 -0.92 -0.66 -3.28
CA VAL A 58 -0.79 0.09 -4.54
C VAL A 58 0.63 0.63 -4.69
N LEU A 59 1.22 1.17 -3.62
CA LEU A 59 2.61 1.64 -3.64
C LEU A 59 3.56 0.50 -3.99
N ASN A 60 3.39 -0.67 -3.38
CA ASN A 60 4.20 -1.84 -3.71
C ASN A 60 4.04 -2.24 -5.18
N ALA A 61 2.82 -2.32 -5.70
CA ALA A 61 2.55 -2.73 -7.07
C ALA A 61 3.09 -1.74 -8.11
N THR A 62 3.06 -0.43 -7.82
CA THR A 62 3.41 0.62 -8.79
C THR A 62 4.86 1.10 -8.69
N SER A 63 5.49 0.96 -7.53
CA SER A 63 6.81 1.52 -7.25
C SER A 63 7.86 0.45 -6.94
N ALA A 64 7.70 -0.75 -7.50
CA ALA A 64 8.52 -1.93 -7.20
C ALA A 64 10.03 -1.68 -7.31
N THR A 65 10.49 -1.11 -8.40
CA THR A 65 11.92 -0.86 -8.66
C THR A 65 12.49 0.12 -7.65
N TRP A 66 11.75 1.19 -7.37
CA TRP A 66 12.17 2.23 -6.44
C TRP A 66 12.25 1.71 -5.00
N LEU A 67 11.23 0.96 -4.55
CA LEU A 67 11.22 0.33 -3.24
C LEU A 67 12.36 -0.68 -3.08
N LYS A 68 12.66 -1.45 -4.11
CA LYS A 68 13.79 -2.40 -4.10
C LYS A 68 15.12 -1.68 -3.87
N VAL A 69 15.39 -0.59 -4.58
CA VAL A 69 16.63 0.19 -4.43
C VAL A 69 16.79 0.75 -3.02
N TRP A 70 15.72 1.23 -2.42
CA TRP A 70 15.77 1.88 -1.12
C TRP A 70 15.71 0.93 0.08
N LEU A 71 14.90 -0.11 0.00
CA LEU A 71 14.59 -0.95 1.15
C LEU A 71 15.40 -2.24 1.21
N LEU A 72 15.91 -2.74 0.09
CA LEU A 72 16.64 -3.99 0.01
C LEU A 72 18.14 -3.77 -0.23
N ILE A 73 18.95 -4.75 0.18
CA ILE A 73 20.37 -4.78 -0.18
C ILE A 73 20.52 -5.05 -1.69
N PRO A 74 21.59 -4.56 -2.35
CA PRO A 74 21.79 -4.69 -3.80
C PRO A 74 21.80 -6.14 -4.30
N THR A 75 22.25 -7.07 -3.46
CA THR A 75 22.32 -8.51 -3.76
C THR A 75 21.02 -9.26 -3.56
N SER A 76 19.97 -8.59 -3.08
CA SER A 76 18.68 -9.23 -2.81
C SER A 76 18.02 -9.72 -4.11
N THR A 77 17.55 -10.95 -4.08
CA THR A 77 16.72 -11.56 -5.13
C THR A 77 15.23 -11.31 -4.93
N LEU A 78 14.84 -10.71 -3.80
CA LEU A 78 13.44 -10.38 -3.51
C LEU A 78 12.94 -9.31 -4.48
N ALA A 79 11.66 -9.41 -4.83
CA ALA A 79 11.00 -8.47 -5.73
C ALA A 79 9.80 -7.84 -5.05
N PHE A 80 9.68 -6.53 -5.17
CA PHE A 80 8.43 -5.80 -4.97
C PHE A 80 7.58 -5.88 -6.24
N GLY A 81 6.37 -5.35 -6.21
CA GLY A 81 5.47 -5.28 -7.37
C GLY A 81 4.22 -6.14 -7.25
N ARG A 82 4.09 -6.92 -6.18
CA ARG A 82 2.86 -7.62 -5.84
C ARG A 82 1.87 -6.68 -5.18
N TYR A 83 0.59 -6.97 -5.30
CA TYR A 83 -0.46 -6.25 -4.57
C TYR A 83 -0.54 -6.75 -3.13
N THR A 84 0.52 -6.49 -2.37
CA THR A 84 0.65 -6.77 -0.94
C THR A 84 1.17 -5.53 -0.23
N PRO A 85 0.87 -5.33 1.05
CA PRO A 85 1.40 -4.18 1.80
C PRO A 85 2.93 -4.16 1.82
N VAL A 86 3.51 -2.97 1.74
CA VAL A 86 4.97 -2.78 1.84
C VAL A 86 5.50 -3.34 3.16
N SER A 87 4.76 -3.20 4.25
CA SER A 87 5.11 -3.75 5.56
C SER A 87 5.26 -5.28 5.57
N ALA A 88 4.43 -5.99 4.80
CA ALA A 88 4.55 -7.44 4.63
C ALA A 88 5.85 -7.82 3.92
N MET A 89 6.20 -7.09 2.87
CA MET A 89 7.47 -7.28 2.16
C MET A 89 8.69 -6.96 3.04
N ILE A 90 8.60 -5.92 3.86
CA ILE A 90 9.66 -5.57 4.84
C ILE A 90 9.82 -6.68 5.87
N GLY A 91 8.73 -7.23 6.39
CA GLY A 91 8.78 -8.36 7.32
C GLY A 91 9.43 -9.60 6.71
N HIS A 92 9.05 -9.94 5.50
CA HIS A 92 9.65 -11.04 4.74
C HIS A 92 11.16 -10.82 4.48
N ALA A 93 11.53 -9.65 3.97
CA ALA A 93 12.92 -9.29 3.73
C ALA A 93 13.77 -9.27 5.02
N HIS A 94 13.17 -8.88 6.14
CA HIS A 94 13.84 -8.93 7.44
C HIS A 94 14.19 -10.36 7.85
N ARG A 95 13.28 -11.31 7.70
CA ARG A 95 13.54 -12.72 8.02
C ARG A 95 14.68 -13.30 7.18
N LEU A 96 14.83 -12.85 5.94
CA LEU A 96 15.89 -13.28 5.03
C LEU A 96 17.17 -12.44 5.13
N HIS A 97 17.24 -11.47 6.05
CA HIS A 97 18.36 -10.53 6.20
C HIS A 97 18.66 -9.71 4.93
N HIS A 98 17.66 -9.41 4.12
CA HIS A 98 17.77 -8.68 2.85
C HIS A 98 17.46 -7.19 2.95
N LEU A 99 17.19 -6.65 4.16
CA LEU A 99 16.93 -5.22 4.34
C LEU A 99 18.21 -4.37 4.26
N SER A 100 18.14 -3.28 3.50
CA SER A 100 19.14 -2.21 3.51
C SER A 100 19.13 -1.45 4.85
N LYS A 101 20.08 -0.51 5.03
CA LYS A 101 20.05 0.40 6.19
C LYS A 101 18.74 1.18 6.28
N THR A 102 18.28 1.72 5.15
CA THR A 102 17.00 2.42 5.04
C THR A 102 15.82 1.51 5.34
N GLY A 103 15.82 0.28 4.80
CA GLY A 103 14.78 -0.71 5.08
C GLY A 103 14.68 -1.08 6.56
N ARG A 104 15.81 -1.26 7.25
CA ARG A 104 15.85 -1.50 8.69
C ARG A 104 15.34 -0.30 9.49
N TRP A 105 15.67 0.92 9.06
CA TRP A 105 15.16 2.13 9.71
C TRP A 105 13.64 2.24 9.57
N VAL A 106 13.11 2.06 8.34
CA VAL A 106 11.66 2.08 8.09
C VAL A 106 10.95 1.01 8.93
N ARG A 107 11.48 -0.22 8.97
CA ARG A 107 10.93 -1.27 9.82
C ARG A 107 10.88 -0.86 11.28
N LYS A 108 11.97 -0.27 11.80
CA LYS A 108 12.02 0.21 13.19
C LYS A 108 10.94 1.26 13.47
N GLN A 109 10.67 2.18 12.56
CA GLN A 109 9.59 3.17 12.72
C GLN A 109 8.21 2.49 12.79
N LEU A 110 7.95 1.51 11.91
CA LEU A 110 6.70 0.76 11.93
C LEU A 110 6.54 -0.05 13.22
N GLU A 111 7.59 -0.66 13.73
CA GLU A 111 7.58 -1.41 14.99
C GLU A 111 7.38 -0.52 16.23
N ILE A 112 7.80 0.74 16.19
CA ILE A 112 7.51 1.72 17.27
C ILE A 112 6.01 2.05 17.31
N LEU A 113 5.38 2.18 16.13
CA LEU A 113 3.95 2.49 16.01
C LEU A 113 3.06 1.30 16.36
N ASP A 114 3.46 0.11 15.95
CA ASP A 114 2.72 -1.14 16.18
C ASP A 114 3.71 -2.32 16.28
N PRO A 115 4.09 -2.72 17.49
CA PRO A 115 5.05 -3.81 17.71
C PRO A 115 4.65 -5.13 17.03
N GLY A 116 5.56 -5.71 16.26
CA GLY A 116 5.32 -6.93 15.49
C GLY A 116 4.49 -6.74 14.22
N HIS A 117 4.24 -5.50 13.81
CA HIS A 117 3.42 -5.17 12.64
C HIS A 117 3.92 -5.83 11.35
N CYS A 118 5.19 -5.68 11.05
CA CYS A 118 5.76 -6.20 9.80
C CYS A 118 5.72 -7.74 9.75
N GLU A 119 5.97 -8.39 10.87
CA GLU A 119 5.93 -9.86 10.95
C GLU A 119 4.51 -10.39 10.80
N ARG A 120 3.55 -9.81 11.50
CA ARG A 120 2.12 -10.17 11.35
C ARG A 120 1.63 -9.92 9.92
N ALA A 121 2.04 -8.83 9.30
CA ALA A 121 1.69 -8.53 7.91
C ALA A 121 2.28 -9.57 6.94
N ALA A 122 3.54 -9.98 7.13
CA ALA A 122 4.17 -11.01 6.32
C ALA A 122 3.45 -12.35 6.47
N GLN A 123 3.13 -12.77 7.70
CA GLN A 123 2.39 -14.00 7.97
C GLN A 123 1.00 -13.99 7.32
N LYS A 124 0.25 -12.89 7.47
CA LYS A 124 -1.09 -12.74 6.89
C LYS A 124 -1.11 -12.84 5.37
N HIS A 125 -0.02 -12.45 4.70
CA HIS A 125 0.11 -12.52 3.25
C HIS A 125 0.94 -13.72 2.77
N GLU A 126 1.19 -14.67 3.64
CA GLU A 126 1.91 -15.93 3.34
C GLU A 126 3.31 -15.70 2.73
N LEU A 127 4.03 -14.73 3.24
CA LEU A 127 5.38 -14.39 2.80
C LEU A 127 6.46 -15.01 3.70
#